data_4b58087c060cc44e878324418dfb6ad9
#
_entry.id   4b58087c060cc44e878324418dfb6ad9
#
_cell.length_a   1.000
_cell.length_b   1.000
_cell.length_c   1.000
_cell.angle_alpha   90.00
_cell.angle_beta   90.00
_cell.angle_gamma   90.00
#
_symmetry.space_group_name_H-M   'P 1'
#
loop_
_entity.id
_entity.type
_entity.pdbx_description
1 polymer ?
#
loop_
_entity_poly.entity_id
_entity_poly.type
_entity_poly.pdbx_seq_one_letter_code
_entity_poly.pdbx_strand_id
1 'polypeptide(L)' 'MDFNTWRTELRIEEAKRMLIENMDYSVNIVGELCGFSDRSNFHRQFVKMVGCSPKQWRESGGKL' A
#
# COMPACT_ATOMS: atom_id res chain seq x y z
N MET A 1 -1.44 -16.50 -12.75
CA MET A 1 -1.08 -15.67 -11.57
C MET A 1 -0.55 -16.58 -10.49
N ASP A 2 0.63 -16.32 -9.97
CA ASP A 2 1.16 -17.17 -8.92
C ASP A 2 0.65 -16.74 -7.54
N PHE A 3 0.92 -17.60 -6.56
CA PHE A 3 0.43 -17.40 -5.20
C PHE A 3 0.99 -16.13 -4.55
N ASN A 4 2.25 -15.82 -4.81
CA ASN A 4 2.88 -14.64 -4.21
C ASN A 4 2.31 -13.33 -4.77
N THR A 5 2.03 -13.30 -6.06
CA THR A 5 1.43 -12.13 -6.70
C THR A 5 0.04 -11.87 -6.13
N TRP A 6 -0.76 -12.93 -5.97
CA TRP A 6 -2.10 -12.80 -5.39
C TRP A 6 -2.06 -12.25 -3.96
N ARG A 7 -1.14 -12.75 -3.15
CA ARG A 7 -0.99 -12.28 -1.76
C ARG A 7 -0.57 -10.82 -1.72
N THR A 8 0.35 -10.42 -2.60
CA THR A 8 0.81 -9.03 -2.66
C THR A 8 -0.33 -8.11 -3.08
N GLU A 9 -1.14 -8.54 -4.04
CA GLU A 9 -2.31 -7.76 -4.46
C GLU A 9 -3.28 -7.54 -3.31
N LEU A 10 -3.56 -8.56 -2.51
CA LEU A 10 -4.43 -8.42 -1.34
C LEU A 10 -3.86 -7.44 -0.32
N ARG A 11 -2.55 -7.51 -0.09
CA ARG A 11 -1.88 -6.60 0.84
C ARG A 11 -1.95 -5.15 0.35
N ILE A 12 -1.78 -4.94 -0.94
CA ILE A 12 -1.85 -3.59 -1.52
C ILE A 12 -3.27 -3.06 -1.46
N GLU A 13 -4.28 -3.88 -1.73
CA GLU A 13 -5.68 -3.44 -1.61
C GLU A 13 -6.00 -3.00 -0.19
N GLU A 14 -5.54 -3.75 0.80
CA GLU A 14 -5.72 -3.38 2.19
C GLU A 14 -5.00 -2.09 2.53
N ALA A 15 -3.78 -1.92 2.02
CA ALA A 15 -3.01 -0.70 2.24
C ALA A 15 -3.69 0.51 1.63
N LYS A 16 -4.25 0.38 0.43
CA LYS A 16 -4.99 1.46 -0.22
C LYS A 16 -6.16 1.92 0.65
N ARG A 17 -6.90 0.99 1.21
CA ARG A 17 -8.02 1.30 2.09
C ARG A 17 -7.54 1.98 3.36
N MET A 18 -6.52 1.42 4.00
CA MET A 18 -6.02 1.96 5.26
C MET A 18 -5.42 3.36 5.12
N LEU A 19 -4.76 3.63 4.00
CA LEU A 19 -4.19 4.97 3.75
C LEU A 19 -5.27 6.05 3.71
N ILE A 20 -6.47 5.70 3.32
CA ILE A 20 -7.59 6.63 3.22
C ILE A 20 -8.40 6.67 4.51
N GLU A 21 -8.72 5.51 5.08
CA GLU A 21 -9.60 5.42 6.24
C GLU A 21 -8.87 5.68 7.56
N ASN A 22 -7.59 5.35 7.64
CA ASN A 22 -6.79 5.48 8.86
C ASN A 22 -5.72 6.54 8.70
N MET A 23 -6.16 7.79 8.56
CA MET A 23 -5.25 8.91 8.29
C MET A 23 -4.28 9.19 9.45
N ASP A 24 -4.57 8.69 10.64
CA ASP A 24 -3.68 8.82 11.80
C ASP A 24 -2.51 7.84 11.75
N TYR A 25 -2.57 6.82 10.90
CA TYR A 25 -1.45 5.91 10.70
C TYR A 25 -0.50 6.49 9.66
N SER A 26 0.81 6.43 9.94
CA SER A 26 1.79 6.83 8.94
C SER A 26 1.83 5.81 7.80
N VAL A 27 2.37 6.23 6.65
CA VAL A 27 2.56 5.31 5.52
C VAL A 27 3.37 4.07 5.93
N ASN A 28 4.41 4.26 6.75
CA ASN A 28 5.25 3.16 7.20
C ASN A 28 4.46 2.17 8.05
N ILE A 29 3.63 2.67 8.96
CA ILE A 29 2.81 1.83 9.81
C ILE A 29 1.82 1.02 8.98
N VAL A 30 1.20 1.64 7.99
CA VAL A 30 0.28 0.94 7.10
C VAL A 30 0.98 -0.23 6.41
N GLY A 31 2.20 0.00 5.90
CA GLY A 31 2.96 -1.06 5.26
C GLY A 31 3.25 -2.22 6.20
N GLU A 32 3.63 -1.92 7.44
CA GLU A 32 3.90 -2.96 8.43
C GLU A 32 2.65 -3.75 8.79
N LEU A 33 1.53 -3.07 8.98
CA LEU A 33 0.27 -3.73 9.33
C LEU A 33 -0.23 -4.61 8.19
N CYS A 34 0.10 -4.26 6.96
CA CYS A 34 -0.29 -5.06 5.80
C CYS A 34 0.66 -6.23 5.53
N GLY A 35 1.72 -6.36 6.31
CA GLY A 35 2.60 -7.53 6.24
C GLY A 35 3.82 -7.36 5.35
N PHE A 36 4.20 -6.15 5.00
CA PHE A 36 5.43 -5.92 4.23
C PHE A 36 6.63 -5.92 5.16
N SER A 37 7.71 -6.55 4.70
CA SER A 37 8.90 -6.75 5.53
C SER A 37 9.68 -5.46 5.79
N ASP A 38 9.66 -4.52 4.84
CA ASP A 38 10.32 -3.25 5.02
C ASP A 38 9.63 -2.16 4.19
N ARG A 39 9.99 -0.91 4.48
CA ARG A 39 9.40 0.25 3.83
C ARG A 39 9.70 0.31 2.34
N SER A 40 10.93 -0.02 1.96
CA SER A 40 11.32 0.02 0.55
C SER A 40 10.53 -0.98 -0.27
N ASN A 41 10.33 -2.18 0.26
CA ASN A 41 9.55 -3.22 -0.41
C ASN A 41 8.10 -2.77 -0.56
N PHE A 42 7.51 -2.23 0.50
CA PHE A 42 6.14 -1.71 0.45
C PHE A 42 5.99 -0.64 -0.62
N HIS A 43 6.87 0.34 -0.61
CA HIS A 43 6.84 1.43 -1.58
C HIS A 43 6.92 0.90 -3.02
N ARG A 44 7.87 0.02 -3.28
CA ARG A 44 8.09 -0.53 -4.62
C ARG A 44 6.88 -1.30 -5.12
N GLN A 45 6.32 -2.17 -4.28
CA GLN A 45 5.15 -2.96 -4.66
C GLN A 45 3.92 -2.08 -4.86
N PHE A 46 3.76 -1.07 -4.02
CA PHE A 46 2.64 -0.15 -4.14
C PHE A 46 2.70 0.62 -5.46
N VAL A 47 3.86 1.19 -5.79
CA VAL A 47 4.04 1.92 -7.06
C VAL A 47 3.82 1.00 -8.26
N LYS A 48 4.32 -0.22 -8.17
CA LYS A 48 4.16 -1.20 -9.26
C LYS A 48 2.70 -1.52 -9.53
N MET A 49 1.90 -1.67 -8.49
CA MET A 49 0.51 -2.11 -8.63
C MET A 49 -0.50 -0.99 -8.74
N VAL A 50 -0.23 0.15 -8.13
CA VAL A 50 -1.18 1.26 -8.10
C VAL A 50 -0.82 2.34 -9.11
N GLY A 51 0.48 2.53 -9.38
CA GLY A 51 0.95 3.52 -10.33
C GLY A 51 1.41 4.82 -9.69
N CYS A 52 1.32 4.94 -8.37
CA CYS A 52 1.79 6.11 -7.65
C CYS A 52 2.26 5.68 -6.26
N SER A 53 2.95 6.58 -5.55
CA SER A 53 3.44 6.27 -4.21
C SER A 53 2.29 6.23 -3.22
N PRO A 54 2.47 5.54 -2.07
CA PRO A 54 1.45 5.53 -1.01
C PRO A 54 1.10 6.93 -0.53
N LYS A 55 2.09 7.82 -0.44
CA LYS A 55 1.84 9.19 -0.04
C LYS A 55 0.97 9.93 -1.04
N GLN A 56 1.27 9.78 -2.34
CA GLN A 56 0.47 10.39 -3.39
C GLN A 56 -0.95 9.86 -3.40
N TRP A 57 -1.12 8.57 -3.19
CA TRP A 57 -2.43 7.96 -3.09
C TRP A 57 -3.26 8.58 -1.97
N ARG A 58 -2.64 8.72 -0.79
CA ARG A 58 -3.29 9.33 0.37
C ARG A 58 -3.67 10.79 0.09
N GLU A 59 -2.76 11.56 -0.48
CA GLU A 59 -2.99 12.97 -0.76
C GLU A 59 -4.10 13.19 -1.79
N SER A 60 -4.24 12.26 -2.72
CA SER A 60 -5.29 12.35 -3.75
C SER A 60 -6.65 11.88 -3.25
N GLY A 61 -6.71 11.31 -2.04
CA GLY A 61 -7.94 10.72 -1.51
C GLY A 61 -8.34 9.45 -2.21
N GLY A 62 -7.36 8.77 -2.84
CA GLY A 62 -7.61 7.50 -3.51
C GLY A 62 -8.18 7.64 -4.92
N LYS A 63 -7.95 8.77 -5.56
CA LYS A 63 -8.54 9.05 -6.88
C LYS A 63 -7.55 9.03 -8.03
N LEU A 64 -6.36 8.53 -7.82
CA LEU A 64 -5.38 8.42 -8.89
C LEU A 64 -5.60 7.21 -9.77
#